data_93f6b61ec67283ff031a3a50b2f40322
#
_entry.id   93f6b61ec67283ff031a3a50b2f40322
#
_cell.length_a   1.000
_cell.length_b   1.000
_cell.length_c   1.000
_cell.angle_alpha   90.00
_cell.angle_beta   90.00
_cell.angle_gamma   90.00
#
_symmetry.space_group_name_H-M   'P 1'
#
loop_
_entity.id
_entity.type
_entity.pdbx_description
1 polymer ?
#
loop_
_entity_poly.entity_id
_entity_poly.type
_entity_poly.pdbx_seq_one_letter_code
_entity_poly.pdbx_strand_id
1 'polypeptide(L)'
;MIAETFTILLLAHLLADFPFQPERIAINKGKIPVLTLHITIVTAVALLALGYFAPAILIPIAVTHFLIDLTKSRLGTFNLKWFLGDQAAHIAVVAAVSILAPADLSKSLIYSNMTPDQLSTTLSTMALASGFIVAVLAGTYAIGLFVQPYSDEIGDALQGLSNGG
;
A
#
# COMPACT_ATOMS: atom_id res chain seq x y z
N MET A 1 -18.05 11.80 -4.93
CA MET A 1 -16.69 12.39 -4.79
C MET A 1 -15.86 11.72 -3.69
N ILE A 2 -16.33 11.52 -2.44
CA ILE A 2 -15.52 10.85 -1.39
C ILE A 2 -15.22 9.39 -1.76
N ALA A 3 -16.24 8.62 -2.12
CA ALA A 3 -16.07 7.20 -2.47
C ALA A 3 -15.18 7.00 -3.72
N GLU A 4 -15.34 7.85 -4.73
CA GLU A 4 -14.52 7.83 -5.95
C GLU A 4 -13.05 8.12 -5.61
N THR A 5 -12.80 9.16 -4.82
CA THR A 5 -11.45 9.52 -4.36
C THR A 5 -10.82 8.38 -3.58
N PHE A 6 -11.57 7.79 -2.64
CA PHE A 6 -11.12 6.66 -1.85
C PHE A 6 -10.74 5.47 -2.74
N THR A 7 -11.59 5.11 -3.71
CA THR A 7 -11.33 3.97 -4.61
C THR A 7 -10.07 4.20 -5.45
N ILE A 8 -9.90 5.41 -6.00
CA ILE A 8 -8.72 5.77 -6.81
C ILE A 8 -7.45 5.72 -5.96
N LEU A 9 -7.46 6.34 -4.77
CA LEU A 9 -6.30 6.39 -3.89
C LEU A 9 -5.98 5.04 -3.24
N LEU A 10 -7.01 4.23 -2.93
CA LEU A 10 -6.81 2.87 -2.43
C LEU A 10 -6.08 1.99 -3.46
N LEU A 11 -6.54 2.00 -4.72
CA LEU A 11 -5.85 1.26 -5.76
C LEU A 11 -4.42 1.77 -5.95
N ALA A 12 -4.22 3.11 -5.97
CA ALA A 12 -2.89 3.70 -6.10
C ALA A 12 -1.95 3.28 -4.96
N HIS A 13 -2.42 3.29 -3.71
CA HIS A 13 -1.67 2.81 -2.55
C HIS A 13 -1.30 1.33 -2.70
N LEU A 14 -2.27 0.47 -2.99
CA LEU A 14 -2.04 -0.96 -3.13
C LEU A 14 -1.08 -1.29 -4.27
N LEU A 15 -1.16 -0.59 -5.40
CA LEU A 15 -0.20 -0.74 -6.50
C LEU A 15 1.22 -0.33 -6.08
N ALA A 16 1.35 0.78 -5.34
CA ALA A 16 2.65 1.27 -4.90
C ALA A 16 3.31 0.35 -3.87
N ASP A 17 2.53 -0.24 -2.94
CA ASP A 17 3.05 -1.05 -1.84
C ASP A 17 3.26 -2.53 -2.18
N PHE A 18 2.58 -3.05 -3.22
CA PHE A 18 2.70 -4.46 -3.60
C PHE A 18 3.39 -4.62 -4.97
N PRO A 19 2.77 -4.32 -6.12
CA PRO A 19 3.42 -4.53 -7.42
C PRO A 19 4.65 -3.65 -7.65
N PHE A 20 4.64 -2.39 -7.20
CA PHE A 20 5.72 -1.43 -7.47
C PHE A 20 6.74 -1.30 -6.32
N GLN A 21 6.64 -2.14 -5.30
CA GLN A 21 7.61 -2.25 -4.23
C GLN A 21 8.37 -3.58 -4.33
N PRO A 22 9.42 -3.67 -5.16
CA PRO A 22 10.24 -4.88 -5.20
C PRO A 22 10.90 -5.14 -3.84
N GLU A 23 11.21 -6.40 -3.56
CA GLU A 23 11.81 -6.85 -2.30
C GLU A 23 13.02 -6.01 -1.87
N ARG A 24 13.86 -5.61 -2.84
CA ARG A 24 15.04 -4.75 -2.57
C ARG A 24 14.67 -3.40 -1.92
N ILE A 25 13.52 -2.83 -2.27
CA ILE A 25 13.00 -1.61 -1.63
C ILE A 25 12.45 -1.96 -0.26
N ALA A 26 11.62 -3.00 -0.16
CA ALA A 26 10.94 -3.38 1.08
C ALA A 26 11.93 -3.63 2.22
N ILE A 27 12.98 -4.43 2.00
CA ILE A 27 14.00 -4.78 3.02
C ILE A 27 14.96 -3.62 3.36
N ASN A 28 15.09 -2.62 2.49
CA ASN A 28 16.00 -1.49 2.69
C ASN A 28 15.31 -0.17 3.06
N LYS A 29 14.00 -0.16 3.33
CA LYS A 29 13.24 1.05 3.72
C LYS A 29 13.81 1.77 4.95
N GLY A 30 14.61 1.12 5.79
CA GLY A 30 15.33 1.76 6.88
C GLY A 30 16.37 2.80 6.43
N LYS A 31 16.80 2.76 5.17
CA LYS A 31 17.72 3.74 4.56
C LYS A 31 16.92 4.88 3.95
N ILE A 32 17.16 6.12 4.41
CA ILE A 32 16.45 7.30 3.95
C ILE A 32 16.36 7.44 2.42
N PRO A 33 17.45 7.23 1.63
CA PRO A 33 17.34 7.32 0.17
C PRO A 33 16.38 6.30 -0.45
N VAL A 34 16.33 5.07 0.10
CA VAL A 34 15.43 4.02 -0.38
C VAL A 34 13.98 4.33 -0.01
N LEU A 35 13.77 4.81 1.23
CA LEU A 35 12.46 5.29 1.67
C LEU A 35 11.97 6.44 0.79
N THR A 36 12.81 7.45 0.52
CA THR A 36 12.47 8.58 -0.35
C THR A 36 12.11 8.10 -1.76
N LEU A 37 12.85 7.15 -2.32
CA LEU A 37 12.51 6.53 -3.61
C LEU A 37 11.11 5.89 -3.58
N HIS A 38 10.81 5.12 -2.53
CA HIS A 38 9.49 4.51 -2.37
C HIS A 38 8.37 5.57 -2.29
N ILE A 39 8.55 6.62 -1.50
CA ILE A 39 7.57 7.71 -1.39
C ILE A 39 7.39 8.44 -2.74
N THR A 40 8.44 8.58 -3.51
CA THR A 40 8.36 9.12 -4.88
C THR A 40 7.48 8.23 -5.76
N ILE A 41 7.63 6.90 -5.69
CA ILE A 41 6.78 5.94 -6.41
C ILE A 41 5.31 6.07 -5.95
N VAL A 42 5.06 6.08 -4.64
CA VAL A 42 3.70 6.26 -4.07
C VAL A 42 3.04 7.52 -4.59
N THR A 43 3.77 8.65 -4.53
CA THR A 43 3.25 9.95 -4.96
C THR A 43 3.02 9.99 -6.47
N ALA A 44 3.92 9.40 -7.26
CA ALA A 44 3.78 9.33 -8.71
C ALA A 44 2.58 8.47 -9.12
N VAL A 45 2.39 7.31 -8.48
CA VAL A 45 1.24 6.43 -8.74
C VAL A 45 -0.07 7.12 -8.36
N ALA A 46 -0.12 7.82 -7.22
CA ALA A 46 -1.29 8.59 -6.81
C ALA A 46 -1.59 9.75 -7.80
N LEU A 47 -0.58 10.48 -8.24
CA LEU A 47 -0.70 11.53 -9.25
C LEU A 47 -1.25 10.99 -10.57
N LEU A 48 -0.69 9.88 -11.05
CA LEU A 48 -1.13 9.23 -12.28
C LEU A 48 -2.57 8.71 -12.16
N ALA A 49 -2.91 8.09 -11.02
CA ALA A 49 -4.27 7.60 -10.77
C ALA A 49 -5.30 8.72 -10.69
N LEU A 50 -4.96 9.87 -10.10
CA LEU A 50 -5.83 11.06 -10.07
C LEU A 50 -5.97 11.72 -11.45
N GLY A 51 -4.93 11.64 -12.29
CA GLY A 51 -4.88 12.27 -13.61
C GLY A 51 -4.75 13.80 -13.58
N TYR A 52 -4.42 14.40 -12.43
CA TYR A 52 -4.12 15.83 -12.29
C TYR A 52 -3.31 16.12 -11.02
N PHE A 53 -2.63 17.25 -10.98
CA PHE A 53 -1.86 17.67 -9.83
C PHE A 53 -2.76 18.21 -8.72
N ALA A 54 -2.91 17.47 -7.62
CA ALA A 54 -3.77 17.78 -6.48
C ALA A 54 -2.93 17.87 -5.19
N PRO A 55 -2.26 19.00 -4.92
CA PRO A 55 -1.32 19.11 -3.79
C PRO A 55 -1.99 18.88 -2.43
N ALA A 56 -3.28 19.24 -2.28
CA ALA A 56 -4.05 18.99 -1.07
C ALA A 56 -4.26 17.49 -0.77
N ILE A 57 -4.11 16.61 -1.76
CA ILE A 57 -4.17 15.16 -1.65
C ILE A 57 -2.75 14.59 -1.57
N LEU A 58 -1.90 14.97 -2.55
CA LEU A 58 -0.58 14.35 -2.74
C LEU A 58 0.38 14.62 -1.60
N ILE A 59 0.40 15.86 -1.03
CA ILE A 59 1.29 16.21 0.06
C ILE A 59 0.96 15.43 1.35
N PRO A 60 -0.30 15.40 1.83
CA PRO A 60 -0.64 14.56 2.98
C PRO A 60 -0.33 13.08 2.77
N ILE A 61 -0.65 12.51 1.60
CA ILE A 61 -0.31 11.12 1.28
C ILE A 61 1.21 10.90 1.39
N ALA A 62 2.03 11.73 0.72
CA ALA A 62 3.48 11.58 0.74
C ALA A 62 4.07 11.69 2.16
N VAL A 63 3.66 12.71 2.92
CA VAL A 63 4.19 12.98 4.26
C VAL A 63 3.79 11.86 5.24
N THR A 64 2.52 11.49 5.27
CA THR A 64 2.04 10.46 6.20
C THR A 64 2.58 9.09 5.84
N HIS A 65 2.66 8.74 4.55
CA HIS A 65 3.26 7.49 4.10
C HIS A 65 4.74 7.41 4.52
N PHE A 66 5.51 8.51 4.33
CA PHE A 66 6.89 8.59 4.79
C PHE A 66 7.00 8.35 6.31
N LEU A 67 6.14 8.99 7.11
CA LEU A 67 6.18 8.88 8.57
C LEU A 67 5.81 7.48 9.06
N ILE A 68 4.79 6.85 8.46
CA ILE A 68 4.36 5.49 8.81
C ILE A 68 5.48 4.50 8.50
N ASP A 69 6.01 4.52 7.28
CA ASP A 69 7.09 3.63 6.86
C ASP A 69 8.39 3.84 7.66
N LEU A 70 8.74 5.10 7.94
CA LEU A 70 9.90 5.40 8.78
C LEU A 70 9.73 4.83 10.20
N THR A 71 8.56 5.01 10.79
CA THR A 71 8.26 4.49 12.12
C THR A 71 8.36 2.97 12.14
N LYS A 72 7.72 2.28 11.18
CA LYS A 72 7.79 0.83 11.04
C LYS A 72 9.24 0.33 10.89
N SER A 73 10.01 0.97 10.02
CA SER A 73 11.40 0.57 9.77
C SER A 73 12.33 0.77 10.98
N ARG A 74 12.02 1.74 11.86
CA ARG A 74 12.76 2.00 13.10
C ARG A 74 12.41 1.01 14.22
N LEU A 75 11.18 0.50 14.25
CA LEU A 75 10.75 -0.49 15.25
C LEU A 75 11.33 -1.88 14.99
N GLY A 76 11.82 -2.16 13.78
CA GLY A 76 12.60 -3.36 13.44
C GLY A 76 11.86 -4.69 13.56
N THR A 77 10.52 -4.68 13.65
CA THR A 77 9.72 -5.89 13.84
C THR A 77 9.04 -6.31 12.54
N PHE A 78 9.35 -7.52 12.08
CA PHE A 78 8.73 -8.16 10.94
C PHE A 78 7.80 -9.27 11.42
N ASN A 79 6.54 -8.93 11.72
CA ASN A 79 5.51 -9.91 12.04
C ASN A 79 4.15 -9.47 11.51
N LEU A 80 3.20 -10.40 11.51
CA LEU A 80 1.85 -10.18 10.99
C LEU A 80 1.15 -8.98 11.64
N LYS A 81 1.27 -8.77 12.95
CA LYS A 81 0.59 -7.67 13.65
C LYS A 81 1.09 -6.31 13.17
N TRP A 82 2.40 -6.15 13.02
CA TRP A 82 3.00 -4.92 12.50
C TRP A 82 2.66 -4.69 11.04
N PHE A 83 2.61 -5.75 10.22
CA PHE A 83 2.16 -5.65 8.84
C PHE A 83 0.70 -5.18 8.75
N LEU A 84 -0.22 -5.80 9.49
CA LEU A 84 -1.63 -5.41 9.49
C LEU A 84 -1.84 -3.99 10.04
N GLY A 85 -1.13 -3.61 11.11
CA GLY A 85 -1.18 -2.26 11.67
C GLY A 85 -0.70 -1.19 10.71
N ASP A 86 0.37 -1.46 9.98
CA ASP A 86 0.93 -0.62 8.93
C ASP A 86 -0.06 -0.41 7.78
N GLN A 87 -0.63 -1.49 7.24
CA GLN A 87 -1.63 -1.39 6.18
C GLN A 87 -2.90 -0.66 6.65
N ALA A 88 -3.35 -0.93 7.88
CA ALA A 88 -4.49 -0.23 8.46
C ALA A 88 -4.24 1.28 8.62
N ALA A 89 -3.04 1.68 9.04
CA ALA A 89 -2.67 3.09 9.15
C ALA A 89 -2.68 3.80 7.78
N HIS A 90 -2.13 3.17 6.74
CA HIS A 90 -2.15 3.72 5.38
C HIS A 90 -3.58 3.86 4.83
N ILE A 91 -4.42 2.83 5.01
CA ILE A 91 -5.83 2.87 4.58
C ILE A 91 -6.61 3.95 5.34
N ALA A 92 -6.35 4.12 6.64
CA ALA A 92 -6.98 5.19 7.44
C ALA A 92 -6.59 6.57 6.92
N VAL A 93 -5.33 6.78 6.52
CA VAL A 93 -4.88 8.04 5.88
C VAL A 93 -5.58 8.25 4.55
N VAL A 94 -5.65 7.22 3.69
CA VAL A 94 -6.38 7.30 2.41
C VAL A 94 -7.84 7.69 2.63
N ALA A 95 -8.51 7.09 3.61
CA ALA A 95 -9.89 7.43 3.96
C ALA A 95 -10.00 8.88 4.47
N ALA A 96 -9.13 9.30 5.39
CA ALA A 96 -9.13 10.65 5.93
C ALA A 96 -8.89 11.72 4.84
N VAL A 97 -7.91 11.51 3.97
CA VAL A 97 -7.63 12.41 2.84
C VAL A 97 -8.82 12.48 1.88
N SER A 98 -9.46 11.34 1.59
CA SER A 98 -10.65 11.29 0.72
C SER A 98 -11.84 12.08 1.29
N ILE A 99 -11.96 12.15 2.61
CA ILE A 99 -13.02 12.92 3.29
C ILE A 99 -12.67 14.41 3.33
N LEU A 100 -11.42 14.74 3.69
CA LEU A 100 -10.99 16.12 3.95
C LEU A 100 -10.66 16.89 2.67
N ALA A 101 -10.20 16.20 1.63
CA ALA A 101 -9.82 16.77 0.34
C ALA A 101 -10.31 15.88 -0.83
N PRO A 102 -11.63 15.73 -1.04
CA PRO A 102 -12.13 14.91 -2.14
C PRO A 102 -11.66 15.44 -3.48
N ALA A 103 -11.26 14.52 -4.38
CA ALA A 103 -10.72 14.84 -5.69
C ALA A 103 -11.78 15.49 -6.57
N ASP A 104 -11.41 16.56 -7.27
CA ASP A 104 -12.21 17.18 -8.31
C ASP A 104 -11.95 16.47 -9.65
N LEU A 105 -12.74 15.45 -9.96
CA LEU A 105 -12.57 14.64 -11.16
C LEU A 105 -12.80 15.43 -12.46
N SER A 106 -13.41 16.61 -12.40
CA SER A 106 -13.55 17.49 -13.57
C SER A 106 -12.20 18.04 -14.07
N LYS A 107 -11.21 18.08 -13.19
CA LYS A 107 -9.82 18.50 -13.51
C LYS A 107 -8.95 17.37 -14.02
N SER A 108 -9.44 16.13 -13.92
CA SER A 108 -8.66 14.95 -14.28
C SER A 108 -8.57 14.80 -15.81
N LEU A 109 -7.37 14.53 -16.30
CA LEU A 109 -7.15 14.16 -17.71
C LEU A 109 -7.80 12.79 -18.05
N ILE A 110 -8.07 11.97 -17.03
CA ILE A 110 -8.63 10.63 -17.19
C ILE A 110 -10.16 10.66 -17.11
N TYR A 111 -10.72 11.34 -16.10
CA TYR A 111 -12.14 11.20 -15.73
C TYR A 111 -13.03 12.33 -16.25
N SER A 112 -12.48 13.48 -16.64
CA SER A 112 -13.24 14.69 -16.98
C SER A 112 -14.23 14.51 -18.13
N ASN A 113 -13.95 13.61 -19.06
CA ASN A 113 -14.78 13.34 -20.24
C ASN A 113 -15.57 12.03 -20.16
N MET A 114 -15.53 11.32 -19.02
CA MET A 114 -16.29 10.09 -18.84
C MET A 114 -17.77 10.37 -18.59
N THR A 115 -18.63 9.56 -19.21
CA THR A 115 -20.04 9.51 -18.82
C THR A 115 -20.18 8.91 -17.43
N PRO A 116 -21.31 9.12 -16.72
CA PRO A 116 -21.56 8.51 -15.41
C PRO A 116 -21.39 6.98 -15.41
N ASP A 117 -21.84 6.30 -16.47
CA ASP A 117 -21.73 4.84 -16.61
C ASP A 117 -20.26 4.39 -16.81
N GLN A 118 -19.49 5.14 -17.62
CA GLN A 118 -18.06 4.87 -17.79
C GLN A 118 -17.30 5.07 -16.48
N LEU A 119 -17.57 6.14 -15.76
CA LEU A 119 -16.95 6.41 -14.46
C LEU A 119 -17.30 5.29 -13.46
N SER A 120 -18.57 4.91 -13.36
CA SER A 120 -19.02 3.83 -12.48
C SER A 120 -18.33 2.49 -12.80
N THR A 121 -18.24 2.14 -14.09
CA THR A 121 -17.56 0.92 -14.54
C THR A 121 -16.07 0.95 -14.22
N THR A 122 -15.41 2.09 -14.44
CA THR A 122 -13.99 2.29 -14.13
C THR A 122 -13.72 2.13 -12.65
N LEU A 123 -14.51 2.78 -11.79
CA LEU A 123 -14.36 2.69 -10.34
C LEU A 123 -14.65 1.26 -9.82
N SER A 124 -15.65 0.59 -10.38
CA SER A 124 -15.94 -0.82 -10.05
C SER A 124 -14.77 -1.73 -10.42
N THR A 125 -14.16 -1.52 -11.58
CA THR A 125 -12.96 -2.26 -12.01
C THR A 125 -11.78 -1.99 -11.08
N MET A 126 -11.58 -0.74 -10.67
CA MET A 126 -10.54 -0.38 -9.70
C MET A 126 -10.77 -1.05 -8.34
N ALA A 127 -12.02 -1.09 -7.87
CA ALA A 127 -12.36 -1.79 -6.63
C ALA A 127 -12.10 -3.29 -6.70
N LEU A 128 -12.45 -3.94 -7.82
CA LEU A 128 -12.14 -5.35 -8.07
C LEU A 128 -10.63 -5.60 -8.12
N ALA A 129 -9.87 -4.75 -8.82
CA ALA A 129 -8.41 -4.83 -8.86
C ALA A 129 -7.79 -4.66 -7.47
N SER A 130 -8.29 -3.72 -6.66
CA SER A 130 -7.88 -3.55 -5.27
C SER A 130 -8.14 -4.81 -4.44
N GLY A 131 -9.33 -5.39 -4.56
CA GLY A 131 -9.69 -6.66 -3.91
C GLY A 131 -8.78 -7.81 -4.32
N PHE A 132 -8.43 -7.90 -5.60
CA PHE A 132 -7.49 -8.91 -6.10
C PHE A 132 -6.08 -8.73 -5.51
N ILE A 133 -5.54 -7.50 -5.48
CA ILE A 133 -4.22 -7.21 -4.89
C ILE A 133 -4.23 -7.59 -3.40
N VAL A 134 -5.28 -7.22 -2.67
CA VAL A 134 -5.39 -7.57 -1.24
C VAL A 134 -5.46 -9.09 -1.06
N ALA A 135 -6.30 -9.80 -1.80
CA ALA A 135 -6.48 -11.23 -1.64
C ALA A 135 -5.23 -12.03 -2.04
N VAL A 136 -4.58 -11.66 -3.13
CA VAL A 136 -3.45 -12.44 -3.68
C VAL A 136 -2.12 -11.95 -3.11
N LEU A 137 -1.78 -10.67 -3.26
CA LEU A 137 -0.44 -10.19 -2.90
C LEU A 137 -0.31 -9.93 -1.41
N ALA A 138 -1.21 -9.13 -0.83
CA ALA A 138 -1.17 -8.85 0.60
C ALA A 138 -1.49 -10.11 1.42
N GLY A 139 -2.44 -10.93 0.96
CA GLY A 139 -2.80 -12.21 1.58
C GLY A 139 -1.64 -13.20 1.59
N THR A 140 -0.93 -13.38 0.48
CA THR A 140 0.25 -14.25 0.42
C THR A 140 1.34 -13.80 1.39
N TYR A 141 1.61 -12.48 1.43
CA TYR A 141 2.58 -11.92 2.36
C TYR A 141 2.15 -12.12 3.83
N ALA A 142 0.88 -11.87 4.14
CA ALA A 142 0.33 -12.07 5.48
C ALA A 142 0.39 -13.53 5.94
N ILE A 143 0.06 -14.48 5.05
CA ILE A 143 0.17 -15.92 5.33
C ILE A 143 1.63 -16.31 5.58
N GLY A 144 2.58 -15.80 4.78
CA GLY A 144 4.01 -16.02 5.01
C GLY A 144 4.44 -15.58 6.40
N LEU A 145 4.06 -14.37 6.83
CA LEU A 145 4.35 -13.87 8.18
C LEU A 145 3.64 -14.65 9.30
N PHE A 146 2.47 -15.21 9.02
CA PHE A 146 1.73 -16.04 9.97
C PHE A 146 2.40 -17.39 10.19
N VAL A 147 2.90 -18.02 9.13
CA VAL A 147 3.47 -19.36 9.14
C VAL A 147 4.94 -19.37 9.59
N GLN A 148 5.67 -18.28 9.37
CA GLN A 148 7.11 -18.17 9.65
C GLN A 148 7.52 -18.70 11.03
N PRO A 149 6.89 -18.32 12.17
CA PRO A 149 7.29 -18.81 13.49
C PRO A 149 7.21 -20.35 13.64
N TYR A 150 6.21 -20.96 12.99
CA TYR A 150 6.04 -22.42 13.02
C TYR A 150 7.09 -23.14 12.17
N SER A 151 7.49 -22.54 11.03
CA SER A 151 8.53 -23.08 10.17
C SER A 151 9.89 -23.05 10.85
N ASP A 152 10.20 -21.98 11.58
CA ASP A 152 11.43 -21.82 12.34
C ASP A 152 11.50 -22.87 13.48
N GLU A 153 10.41 -23.07 14.23
CA GLU A 153 10.33 -24.07 15.30
C GLU A 153 10.55 -25.51 14.78
N ILE A 154 9.95 -25.85 13.63
CA ILE A 154 10.14 -27.17 12.99
C ILE A 154 11.59 -27.33 12.52
N GLY A 155 12.17 -26.28 11.93
CA GLY A 155 13.57 -26.28 11.47
C GLY A 155 14.54 -26.54 12.62
N ASP A 156 14.38 -25.87 13.74
CA ASP A 156 15.21 -26.03 14.95
C ASP A 156 15.07 -27.45 15.55
N ALA A 157 13.84 -28.00 15.60
CA ALA A 157 13.58 -29.33 16.08
C ALA A 157 14.28 -30.41 15.21
N LEU A 158 14.24 -30.26 13.88
CA LEU A 158 14.92 -31.18 12.94
C LEU A 158 16.45 -31.11 13.05
N GLN A 159 17.01 -29.92 13.24
CA GLN A 159 18.46 -29.76 13.48
C GLN A 159 18.89 -30.40 14.81
N GLY A 160 18.08 -30.26 15.85
CA GLY A 160 18.34 -30.92 17.14
C GLY A 160 18.41 -32.43 17.02
N LEU A 161 17.52 -33.04 16.23
CA LEU A 161 17.53 -34.49 15.97
C LEU A 161 18.75 -34.94 15.15
N SER A 162 19.22 -34.14 14.20
CA SER A 162 20.36 -34.48 13.37
C SER A 162 21.72 -34.37 14.10
N ASN A 163 21.82 -33.53 15.13
CA ASN A 163 23.02 -33.29 15.91
C ASN A 163 23.12 -34.16 17.18
N GLY A 164 22.06 -34.91 17.54
CA GLY A 164 21.98 -35.76 18.73
C GLY A 164 22.13 -37.26 18.45
N GLY A 165 22.46 -37.67 17.22
CA GLY A 165 22.81 -39.00 16.78
C GLY A 165 24.31 -39.06 16.43
#